data_19499280066b9e15a12b6909a8b904c9
#
_entry.id   19499280066b9e15a12b6909a8b904c9
#
_cell.length_a   1.000
_cell.length_b   1.000
_cell.length_c   1.000
_cell.angle_alpha   90.00
_cell.angle_beta   90.00
_cell.angle_gamma   90.00
#
_symmetry.space_group_name_H-M   'P 1'
#
loop_
_entity.id
_entity.type
_entity.pdbx_description
1 polymer ?
#
loop_
_entity_poly.entity_id
_entity_poly.type
_entity_poly.pdbx_seq_one_letter_code
_entity_poly.pdbx_strand_id
1 'polypeptide(L)'
;RGLGDVYKRQRLRLGDIMRLSKCDESLANDRNKLNFSLIGDPALTLAYPDYQVQVDEFAGVNVAEETSVYPQVKAGSKITVKGRILTPEGALAEDFTGTVHPTVLDSKEEVTTLDNRDEGAFTYTERSKTLFSGSDSVRQGRFEFTFPVPLDINYSDEEGLLSLYALDACLLYTSPSPRDGA
;
A
#
# COMPACT_ATOMS: atom_id res chain seq x y z
N ARG A 1 -27.99 0.20 -17.18
CA ARG A 1 -26.62 -0.25 -16.82
C ARG A 1 -25.69 0.54 -17.72
N GLY A 2 -25.08 1.59 -17.16
CA GLY A 2 -24.34 2.57 -17.94
C GLY A 2 -22.91 2.11 -18.25
N LEU A 3 -22.33 2.67 -19.31
CA LEU A 3 -20.93 2.50 -19.72
C LEU A 3 -19.93 2.66 -18.56
N GLY A 4 -20.28 3.36 -17.48
CA GLY A 4 -19.45 3.54 -16.30
C GLY A 4 -19.10 2.26 -15.52
N ASP A 5 -19.97 1.23 -15.56
CA ASP A 5 -19.69 -0.04 -14.87
C ASP A 5 -18.73 -0.96 -15.64
N VAL A 6 -18.64 -0.80 -16.95
CA VAL A 6 -17.71 -1.54 -17.79
C VAL A 6 -16.29 -1.01 -17.62
N TYR A 7 -16.13 0.31 -17.49
CA TYR A 7 -14.80 0.94 -17.27
C TYR A 7 -14.21 0.65 -15.89
N LYS A 8 -15.03 0.41 -14.87
CA LYS A 8 -14.54 0.08 -13.52
C LYS A 8 -13.86 -1.29 -13.41
N ARG A 9 -14.05 -2.17 -14.41
CA ARG A 9 -13.46 -3.51 -14.43
C ARG A 9 -12.31 -3.67 -15.44
N GLN A 10 -12.06 -2.68 -16.28
CA GLN A 10 -10.97 -2.73 -17.26
C GLN A 10 -9.76 -1.97 -16.71
N ARG A 11 -8.59 -2.58 -16.85
CA ARG A 11 -7.31 -1.90 -16.59
C ARG A 11 -7.16 -0.77 -17.61
N LEU A 12 -7.29 0.46 -17.16
CA LEU A 12 -7.17 1.63 -18.02
C LEU A 12 -5.73 1.79 -18.50
N ARG A 13 -5.57 2.19 -19.76
CA ARG A 13 -4.27 2.59 -20.31
C ARG A 13 -3.88 3.96 -19.76
N LEU A 14 -2.58 4.24 -19.70
CA LEU A 14 -2.09 5.54 -19.19
C LEU A 14 -2.68 6.71 -19.96
N GLY A 15 -2.83 6.59 -21.29
CA GLY A 15 -3.50 7.60 -22.13
C GLY A 15 -4.96 7.82 -21.78
N ASP A 16 -5.70 6.75 -21.44
CA ASP A 16 -7.10 6.88 -21.01
C ASP A 16 -7.21 7.55 -19.64
N ILE A 17 -6.31 7.22 -18.70
CA ILE A 17 -6.24 7.86 -17.38
C ILE A 17 -5.97 9.35 -17.56
N MET A 18 -4.97 9.72 -18.37
CA MET A 18 -4.66 11.13 -18.64
C MET A 18 -5.83 11.86 -19.29
N ARG A 19 -6.48 11.25 -20.27
CA ARG A 19 -7.65 11.83 -20.95
C ARG A 19 -8.80 12.06 -19.95
N LEU A 20 -9.14 11.06 -19.15
CA LEU A 20 -10.21 11.16 -18.16
C LEU A 20 -9.91 12.23 -17.11
N SER A 21 -8.68 12.29 -16.60
CA SER A 21 -8.28 13.32 -15.63
C SER A 21 -8.37 14.73 -16.22
N LYS A 22 -7.99 14.92 -17.49
CA LYS A 22 -8.10 16.23 -18.15
C LYS A 22 -9.53 16.64 -18.52
N CYS A 23 -10.42 15.68 -18.71
CA CYS A 23 -11.82 15.90 -19.03
C CYS A 23 -12.71 15.94 -17.78
N ASP A 24 -12.16 15.80 -16.58
CA ASP A 24 -12.93 15.87 -15.35
C ASP A 24 -13.50 17.28 -15.14
N GLU A 25 -14.83 17.35 -14.98
CA GLU A 25 -15.54 18.62 -14.80
C GLU A 25 -15.18 19.33 -13.49
N SER A 26 -14.82 18.58 -12.45
CA SER A 26 -14.36 19.16 -11.17
C SER A 26 -13.08 19.98 -11.33
N LEU A 27 -12.29 19.69 -12.36
CA LEU A 27 -11.05 20.38 -12.70
C LEU A 27 -11.23 21.39 -13.87
N ALA A 28 -12.46 21.74 -14.24
CA ALA A 28 -12.74 22.57 -15.42
C ALA A 28 -12.00 23.94 -15.37
N ASN A 29 -11.88 24.52 -14.18
CA ASN A 29 -11.24 25.83 -13.96
C ASN A 29 -9.76 25.72 -13.55
N ASP A 30 -9.22 24.53 -13.38
CA ASP A 30 -7.82 24.35 -13.02
C ASP A 30 -6.93 24.38 -14.27
N ARG A 31 -6.23 25.50 -14.46
CA ARG A 31 -5.28 25.66 -15.57
C ARG A 31 -4.08 24.73 -15.46
N ASN A 32 -3.72 24.28 -14.26
CA ASN A 32 -2.58 23.37 -14.06
C ASN A 32 -2.77 22.05 -14.78
N LYS A 33 -4.00 21.55 -14.92
CA LYS A 33 -4.26 20.30 -15.66
C LYS A 33 -3.73 20.32 -17.11
N LEU A 34 -3.63 21.50 -17.71
CA LEU A 34 -3.10 21.67 -19.07
C LEU A 34 -1.58 21.55 -19.15
N ASN A 35 -0.89 21.82 -18.02
CA ASN A 35 0.56 21.80 -17.94
C ASN A 35 1.14 20.38 -17.79
N PHE A 36 0.31 19.41 -17.43
CA PHE A 36 0.74 18.02 -17.31
C PHE A 36 0.71 17.32 -18.67
N SER A 37 1.80 16.66 -19.03
CA SER A 37 1.93 15.85 -20.24
C SER A 37 2.33 14.43 -19.87
N LEU A 38 1.78 13.45 -20.56
CA LEU A 38 2.20 12.06 -20.44
C LEU A 38 3.49 11.87 -21.24
N ILE A 39 4.57 11.52 -20.55
CA ILE A 39 5.83 11.13 -21.18
C ILE A 39 5.93 9.61 -21.08
N GLY A 40 5.81 8.92 -22.22
CA GLY A 40 5.80 7.47 -22.31
C GLY A 40 4.77 6.93 -23.28
N ASP A 41 4.59 5.60 -23.30
CA ASP A 41 3.61 4.95 -24.16
C ASP A 41 2.19 5.08 -23.57
N PRO A 42 1.26 5.77 -24.25
CA PRO A 42 -0.13 5.92 -23.79
C PRO A 42 -0.93 4.61 -23.84
N ALA A 43 -0.46 3.61 -24.55
CA ALA A 43 -1.10 2.29 -24.62
C ALA A 43 -0.74 1.39 -23.44
N LEU A 44 0.29 1.74 -22.64
CA LEU A 44 0.72 0.98 -21.48
C LEU A 44 -0.37 0.98 -20.41
N THR A 45 -0.59 -0.19 -19.79
CA THR A 45 -1.44 -0.35 -18.60
C THR A 45 -0.58 -0.46 -17.35
N LEU A 46 -1.05 0.12 -16.24
CA LEU A 46 -0.39 -0.07 -14.96
C LEU A 46 -0.56 -1.52 -14.47
N ALA A 47 0.48 -2.05 -13.83
CA ALA A 47 0.42 -3.33 -13.14
C ALA A 47 -0.35 -3.15 -11.82
N TYR A 48 -1.66 -3.36 -11.86
CA TYR A 48 -2.47 -3.42 -10.64
C TYR A 48 -2.32 -4.81 -9.99
N PRO A 49 -2.34 -4.89 -8.66
CA PRO A 49 -2.33 -6.17 -7.98
C PRO A 49 -3.57 -6.99 -8.34
N ASP A 50 -3.38 -8.27 -8.63
CA ASP A 50 -4.47 -9.21 -8.88
C ASP A 50 -4.93 -9.88 -7.58
N TYR A 51 -4.03 -9.97 -6.60
CA TYR A 51 -4.28 -10.58 -5.29
C TYR A 51 -4.50 -9.51 -4.22
N GLN A 52 -5.17 -9.91 -3.14
CA GLN A 52 -5.37 -9.08 -1.96
C GLN A 52 -4.63 -9.68 -0.78
N VAL A 53 -3.98 -8.84 0.03
CA VAL A 53 -3.35 -9.25 1.29
C VAL A 53 -4.33 -8.96 2.42
N GLN A 54 -4.70 -9.98 3.18
CA GLN A 54 -5.56 -9.85 4.35
C GLN A 54 -4.81 -10.23 5.61
N VAL A 55 -4.92 -9.40 6.64
CA VAL A 55 -4.44 -9.72 7.99
C VAL A 55 -5.56 -10.43 8.73
N ASP A 56 -5.25 -11.59 9.31
CA ASP A 56 -6.19 -12.37 10.10
C ASP A 56 -6.01 -12.11 11.60
N GLU A 57 -4.76 -12.03 12.04
CA GLU A 57 -4.40 -11.85 13.45
C GLU A 57 -3.27 -10.83 13.59
N PHE A 58 -3.42 -9.90 14.53
CA PHE A 58 -2.40 -8.94 14.92
C PHE A 58 -2.27 -8.93 16.44
N ALA A 59 -1.06 -9.19 16.96
CA ALA A 59 -0.78 -9.25 18.40
C ALA A 59 -1.71 -10.19 19.20
N GLY A 60 -2.15 -11.31 18.61
CA GLY A 60 -3.09 -12.26 19.23
C GLY A 60 -4.57 -11.87 19.13
N VAL A 61 -4.89 -10.74 18.51
CA VAL A 61 -6.26 -10.29 18.27
C VAL A 61 -6.67 -10.64 16.84
N ASN A 62 -7.83 -11.28 16.65
CA ASN A 62 -8.41 -11.50 15.33
C ASN A 62 -8.91 -10.16 14.77
N VAL A 63 -8.37 -9.75 13.63
CA VAL A 63 -8.71 -8.49 12.94
C VAL A 63 -9.37 -8.73 11.58
N ALA A 64 -9.61 -9.99 11.20
CA ALA A 64 -10.25 -10.34 9.93
C ALA A 64 -11.74 -9.97 9.90
N GLU A 65 -12.37 -9.90 11.06
CA GLU A 65 -13.77 -9.49 11.24
C GLU A 65 -13.81 -8.11 11.91
N GLU A 66 -14.88 -7.35 11.68
CA GLU A 66 -15.09 -6.09 12.40
C GLU A 66 -15.17 -6.37 13.91
N THR A 67 -14.10 -6.04 14.62
CA THR A 67 -14.00 -6.20 16.06
C THR A 67 -13.94 -4.84 16.73
N SER A 68 -14.59 -4.73 17.88
CA SER A 68 -14.49 -3.54 18.73
C SER A 68 -13.17 -3.49 19.52
N VAL A 69 -12.36 -4.54 19.43
CA VAL A 69 -11.09 -4.64 20.17
C VAL A 69 -9.94 -4.29 19.23
N TYR A 70 -9.35 -3.13 19.45
CA TYR A 70 -8.14 -2.71 18.74
C TYR A 70 -6.89 -3.29 19.41
N PRO A 71 -6.00 -3.94 18.66
CA PRO A 71 -4.75 -4.45 19.21
C PRO A 71 -3.86 -3.30 19.68
N GLN A 72 -3.35 -3.41 20.90
CA GLN A 72 -2.43 -2.43 21.44
C GLN A 72 -0.98 -2.80 21.18
N VAL A 73 -0.21 -1.84 20.70
CA VAL A 73 1.24 -1.95 20.50
C VAL A 73 1.95 -1.36 21.71
N LYS A 74 2.78 -2.16 22.37
CA LYS A 74 3.54 -1.71 23.56
C LYS A 74 5.03 -1.66 23.24
N ALA A 75 5.71 -0.59 23.69
CA ALA A 75 7.16 -0.48 23.58
C ALA A 75 7.87 -1.71 24.15
N GLY A 76 8.87 -2.23 23.45
CA GLY A 76 9.65 -3.40 23.85
C GLY A 76 8.93 -4.74 23.73
N SER A 77 7.68 -4.78 23.29
CA SER A 77 6.96 -6.04 23.05
C SER A 77 7.38 -6.69 21.73
N LYS A 78 7.02 -7.98 21.57
CA LYS A 78 7.09 -8.67 20.28
C LYS A 78 5.68 -8.86 19.75
N ILE A 79 5.46 -8.49 18.52
CA ILE A 79 4.16 -8.61 17.85
C ILE A 79 4.26 -9.64 16.76
N THR A 80 3.34 -10.60 16.76
CA THR A 80 3.15 -11.57 15.68
C THR A 80 1.95 -11.16 14.86
N VAL A 81 2.13 -11.19 13.55
CA VAL A 81 1.09 -10.91 12.55
C VAL A 81 0.92 -12.13 11.69
N LYS A 82 -0.33 -12.56 11.52
CA LYS A 82 -0.70 -13.66 10.60
C LYS A 82 -1.68 -13.13 9.57
N GLY A 83 -1.53 -13.64 8.36
CA GLY A 83 -2.42 -13.26 7.29
C GLY A 83 -2.37 -14.22 6.12
N ARG A 84 -3.16 -13.86 5.11
CA ARG A 84 -3.36 -14.68 3.92
C ARG A 84 -3.42 -13.81 2.67
N ILE A 85 -3.15 -14.45 1.56
CA ILE A 85 -3.29 -13.88 0.22
C ILE A 85 -4.60 -14.42 -0.37
N LEU A 86 -5.44 -13.51 -0.85
CA LEU A 86 -6.71 -13.85 -1.47
C LEU A 86 -6.66 -13.61 -2.97
N THR A 87 -7.36 -14.46 -3.70
CA THR A 87 -7.63 -14.26 -5.13
C THR A 87 -8.58 -13.07 -5.33
N PRO A 88 -8.76 -12.57 -6.56
CA PRO A 88 -9.74 -11.51 -6.86
C PRO A 88 -11.19 -11.87 -6.46
N GLU A 89 -11.49 -13.18 -6.38
CA GLU A 89 -12.80 -13.70 -5.97
C GLU A 89 -12.95 -13.83 -4.45
N GLY A 90 -11.88 -13.51 -3.68
CA GLY A 90 -11.88 -13.58 -2.21
C GLY A 90 -11.57 -14.96 -1.63
N ALA A 91 -11.16 -15.93 -2.46
CA ALA A 91 -10.72 -17.24 -2.00
C ALA A 91 -9.23 -17.23 -1.60
N LEU A 92 -8.80 -18.18 -0.76
CA LEU A 92 -7.38 -18.35 -0.44
C LEU A 92 -6.58 -18.70 -1.71
N ALA A 93 -5.51 -17.98 -1.97
CA ALA A 93 -4.61 -18.24 -3.09
C ALA A 93 -3.59 -19.34 -2.71
N GLU A 94 -4.01 -20.60 -2.70
CA GLU A 94 -3.18 -21.74 -2.24
C GLU A 94 -1.93 -21.93 -3.10
N ASP A 95 -1.97 -21.54 -4.37
CA ASP A 95 -0.84 -21.63 -5.29
C ASP A 95 0.18 -20.49 -5.09
N PHE A 96 -0.17 -19.45 -4.32
CA PHE A 96 0.72 -18.31 -4.10
C PHE A 96 1.86 -18.70 -3.18
N THR A 97 3.09 -18.61 -3.71
CA THR A 97 4.33 -18.81 -2.95
C THR A 97 5.28 -17.67 -3.29
N GLY A 98 5.76 -16.96 -2.28
CA GLY A 98 6.57 -15.78 -2.51
C GLY A 98 7.08 -15.13 -1.24
N THR A 99 7.12 -13.80 -1.27
CA THR A 99 7.64 -13.00 -0.16
C THR A 99 6.64 -11.89 0.19
N VAL A 100 6.41 -11.68 1.48
CA VAL A 100 5.69 -10.51 1.99
C VAL A 100 6.68 -9.51 2.57
N HIS A 101 6.46 -8.23 2.29
CA HIS A 101 7.25 -7.11 2.78
C HIS A 101 6.38 -6.24 3.71
N PRO A 102 6.43 -6.49 5.02
CA PRO A 102 5.77 -5.65 6.00
C PRO A 102 6.53 -4.36 6.25
N THR A 103 5.79 -3.26 6.38
CA THR A 103 6.27 -1.98 6.90
C THR A 103 5.28 -1.49 7.94
N VAL A 104 5.75 -1.28 9.15
CA VAL A 104 4.96 -0.77 10.27
C VAL A 104 5.40 0.66 10.56
N LEU A 105 4.47 1.59 10.45
CA LEU A 105 4.69 3.00 10.78
C LEU A 105 4.01 3.33 12.09
N ASP A 106 4.62 4.23 12.86
CA ASP A 106 4.09 4.76 14.12
C ASP A 106 2.84 5.64 13.88
N SER A 107 2.24 6.09 14.96
CA SER A 107 1.16 7.09 14.91
C SER A 107 1.61 8.37 14.22
N LYS A 108 0.64 9.17 13.77
CA LYS A 108 0.92 10.47 13.17
C LYS A 108 1.53 11.42 14.21
N GLU A 109 2.40 12.28 13.76
CA GLU A 109 2.93 13.40 14.52
C GLU A 109 2.68 14.72 13.82
N GLU A 110 2.55 15.78 14.58
CA GLU A 110 2.45 17.14 14.03
C GLU A 110 3.84 17.66 13.67
N VAL A 111 3.97 18.09 12.44
CA VAL A 111 5.18 18.71 11.91
C VAL A 111 4.86 20.12 11.47
N THR A 112 5.66 21.07 11.93
CA THR A 112 5.54 22.47 11.52
C THR A 112 6.67 22.83 10.57
N THR A 113 6.34 23.37 9.41
CA THR A 113 7.32 23.78 8.42
C THR A 113 8.15 24.98 8.92
N LEU A 114 9.40 25.04 8.49
CA LEU A 114 10.22 26.21 8.69
C LEU A 114 9.70 27.34 7.77
N ASP A 115 9.40 28.49 8.36
CA ASP A 115 8.93 29.67 7.60
C ASP A 115 10.11 30.35 6.86
N ASN A 116 10.64 29.66 5.86
CA ASN A 116 11.82 30.12 5.10
C ASN A 116 11.53 31.26 4.12
N ARG A 117 10.23 31.58 3.89
CA ARG A 117 9.80 32.60 2.91
C ARG A 117 8.97 33.72 3.52
N ASP A 118 8.85 33.76 4.83
CA ASP A 118 7.99 34.72 5.57
C ASP A 118 6.51 34.66 5.10
N GLU A 119 6.05 33.48 4.67
CA GLU A 119 4.66 33.24 4.24
C GLU A 119 3.79 32.70 5.38
N GLY A 120 4.38 32.42 6.53
CA GLY A 120 3.80 31.79 7.71
C GLY A 120 4.11 30.30 7.79
N ALA A 121 4.38 29.83 9.00
CA ALA A 121 4.61 28.41 9.27
C ALA A 121 3.31 27.62 9.06
N PHE A 122 3.41 26.45 8.41
CA PHE A 122 2.30 25.55 8.16
C PHE A 122 2.47 24.28 8.99
N THR A 123 1.42 23.88 9.72
CA THR A 123 1.41 22.64 10.49
C THR A 123 0.61 21.57 9.77
N TYR A 124 1.19 20.37 9.66
CA TYR A 124 0.56 19.20 9.05
C TYR A 124 0.89 17.96 9.86
N THR A 125 0.17 16.88 9.61
CA THR A 125 0.41 15.59 10.27
C THR A 125 0.99 14.59 9.30
N GLU A 126 2.04 13.88 9.73
CA GLU A 126 2.64 12.80 8.95
C GLU A 126 3.06 11.61 9.83
N ARG A 127 3.31 10.46 9.21
CA ARG A 127 3.93 9.30 9.84
C ARG A 127 5.39 9.21 9.40
N SER A 128 6.27 9.85 10.14
CA SER A 128 7.69 9.91 9.82
C SER A 128 8.45 8.68 10.32
N LYS A 129 7.95 8.05 11.38
CA LYS A 129 8.67 7.01 12.10
C LYS A 129 8.28 5.61 11.65
N THR A 130 9.27 4.86 11.16
CA THR A 130 9.13 3.44 10.83
C THR A 130 9.53 2.60 12.06
N LEU A 131 8.59 1.83 12.59
CA LEU A 131 8.82 0.91 13.71
C LEU A 131 9.47 -0.40 13.26
N PHE A 132 9.08 -0.88 12.08
CA PHE A 132 9.61 -2.11 11.50
C PHE A 132 9.50 -2.09 9.98
N SER A 133 10.51 -2.63 9.32
CA SER A 133 10.49 -2.97 7.90
C SER A 133 11.29 -4.25 7.70
N GLY A 134 10.73 -5.20 6.96
CA GLY A 134 11.36 -6.50 6.76
C GLY A 134 10.78 -7.27 5.59
N SER A 135 11.14 -8.56 5.52
CA SER A 135 10.57 -9.49 4.56
C SER A 135 10.42 -10.87 5.19
N ASP A 136 9.35 -11.58 4.83
CA ASP A 136 9.12 -12.94 5.25
C ASP A 136 8.50 -13.76 4.11
N SER A 137 8.51 -15.08 4.24
CA SER A 137 8.03 -16.00 3.22
C SER A 137 6.51 -16.16 3.26
N VAL A 138 5.90 -16.24 2.08
CA VAL A 138 4.50 -16.66 1.89
C VAL A 138 4.51 -18.07 1.33
N ARG A 139 3.76 -18.98 1.95
CA ARG A 139 3.61 -20.36 1.51
C ARG A 139 2.13 -20.73 1.46
N GLN A 140 1.70 -21.28 0.34
CA GLN A 140 0.31 -21.68 0.13
C GLN A 140 -0.69 -20.55 0.49
N GLY A 141 -0.37 -19.31 0.08
CA GLY A 141 -1.17 -18.14 0.34
C GLY A 141 -1.23 -17.69 1.80
N ARG A 142 -0.37 -18.19 2.70
CA ARG A 142 -0.33 -17.82 4.12
C ARG A 142 1.03 -17.28 4.51
N PHE A 143 1.03 -16.33 5.44
CA PHE A 143 2.25 -15.78 6.01
C PHE A 143 2.10 -15.53 7.50
N GLU A 144 3.22 -15.56 8.20
CA GLU A 144 3.33 -15.21 9.61
C GLU A 144 4.70 -14.57 9.82
N PHE A 145 4.74 -13.40 10.41
CA PHE A 145 5.98 -12.75 10.81
C PHE A 145 5.89 -12.16 12.20
N THR A 146 7.04 -12.02 12.85
CA THR A 146 7.15 -11.45 14.19
C THR A 146 8.19 -10.35 14.19
N PHE A 147 7.86 -9.21 14.79
CA PHE A 147 8.79 -8.10 14.91
C PHE A 147 8.84 -7.54 16.34
N PRO A 148 10.01 -7.05 16.77
CA PRO A 148 10.14 -6.33 18.03
C PRO A 148 9.67 -4.90 17.85
N VAL A 149 8.91 -4.39 18.81
CA VAL A 149 8.54 -2.97 18.88
C VAL A 149 9.66 -2.19 19.54
N PRO A 150 10.20 -1.13 18.94
CA PRO A 150 11.21 -0.27 19.55
C PRO A 150 10.72 0.33 20.89
N LEU A 151 11.67 0.76 21.74
CA LEU A 151 11.33 1.41 23.02
C LEU A 151 10.92 2.87 22.86
N ASP A 152 11.28 3.47 21.74
CA ASP A 152 11.11 4.89 21.44
C ASP A 152 9.89 5.19 20.57
N ILE A 153 8.81 4.41 20.70
CA ILE A 153 7.54 4.65 20.00
C ILE A 153 6.87 5.94 20.49
N ASN A 154 6.00 6.52 19.68
CA ASN A 154 5.14 7.60 20.10
C ASN A 154 4.07 7.05 21.07
N TYR A 155 4.07 7.57 22.30
CA TYR A 155 3.06 7.21 23.29
C TYR A 155 1.80 8.05 23.04
N SER A 156 0.98 7.61 22.11
CA SER A 156 -0.30 8.23 21.77
C SER A 156 -1.39 7.16 21.67
N ASP A 157 -2.63 7.57 21.83
CA ASP A 157 -3.79 6.70 21.56
C ASP A 157 -4.17 6.67 20.07
N GLU A 158 -3.33 7.25 19.22
CA GLU A 158 -3.55 7.29 17.78
C GLU A 158 -3.11 5.99 17.08
N GLU A 159 -3.69 5.76 15.90
CA GLU A 159 -3.45 4.56 15.11
C GLU A 159 -2.11 4.63 14.37
N GLY A 160 -1.31 3.56 14.47
CA GLY A 160 -0.21 3.27 13.57
C GLY A 160 -0.72 2.80 12.19
N LEU A 161 0.18 2.48 11.29
CA LEU A 161 -0.13 1.95 9.96
C LEU A 161 0.70 0.71 9.67
N LEU A 162 0.02 -0.40 9.34
CA LEU A 162 0.66 -1.59 8.79
C LEU A 162 0.44 -1.61 7.28
N SER A 163 1.53 -1.52 6.52
CA SER A 163 1.53 -1.69 5.07
C SER A 163 2.14 -3.04 4.71
N LEU A 164 1.46 -3.81 3.88
CA LEU A 164 1.91 -5.12 3.41
C LEU A 164 1.98 -5.14 1.89
N TYR A 165 3.09 -5.61 1.38
CA TYR A 165 3.28 -5.82 -0.05
C TYR A 165 3.76 -7.25 -0.27
N ALA A 166 3.06 -8.03 -1.11
CA ALA A 166 3.42 -9.41 -1.41
C ALA A 166 3.86 -9.56 -2.86
N LEU A 167 4.95 -10.29 -3.06
CA LEU A 167 5.49 -10.64 -4.37
C LEU A 167 5.42 -12.16 -4.56
N ASP A 168 4.86 -12.57 -5.69
CA ASP A 168 4.91 -13.97 -6.12
C ASP A 168 6.30 -14.29 -6.67
N ALA A 169 6.91 -15.37 -6.21
CA ALA A 169 8.21 -15.82 -6.69
C ALA A 169 8.20 -16.16 -8.20
N CYS A 170 7.05 -16.54 -8.75
CA CYS A 170 6.90 -16.87 -10.16
C CYS A 170 7.00 -15.64 -11.07
N LEU A 171 6.64 -14.44 -10.58
CA LEU A 171 6.68 -13.20 -11.37
C LEU A 171 8.10 -12.62 -11.52
N LEU A 172 9.04 -13.02 -10.68
CA LEU A 172 10.45 -12.57 -10.79
C LEU A 172 11.19 -13.11 -12.02
N TYR A 173 10.66 -14.15 -12.66
CA TYR A 173 11.28 -14.79 -13.82
C TYR A 173 10.71 -14.36 -15.19
N THR A 174 9.70 -13.50 -15.22
CA THR A 174 9.03 -13.09 -16.47
C THR A 174 9.55 -11.76 -17.05
N SER A 175 10.49 -11.10 -16.39
CA SER A 175 11.18 -9.96 -16.97
C SER A 175 12.38 -10.47 -17.78
N PRO A 176 12.41 -10.30 -19.12
CA PRO A 176 13.59 -10.65 -19.91
C PRO A 176 14.77 -9.82 -19.39
N SER A 177 15.85 -10.53 -19.02
CA SER A 177 17.08 -9.87 -18.62
C SER A 177 17.62 -9.04 -19.79
N PRO A 178 18.02 -7.78 -19.59
CA PRO A 178 18.66 -6.99 -20.64
C PRO A 178 19.95 -7.60 -21.20
N ARG A 179 20.42 -8.72 -20.63
CA ARG A 179 21.65 -9.41 -21.04
C ARG A 179 21.43 -10.54 -22.07
N ASP A 180 20.19 -10.91 -22.37
CA ASP A 180 19.89 -12.02 -23.28
C ASP A 180 19.74 -11.57 -24.74
N GLY A 181 20.15 -10.36 -25.08
CA GLY A 181 20.09 -9.75 -26.41
C GLY A 181 21.44 -9.26 -26.93
N ALA A 182 22.51 -10.05 -26.79
CA ALA A 182 23.79 -9.80 -27.44
C ALA A 182 24.28 -11.04 -28.18
#